data_9227144cbe5501315507ec644c71a497
#
_entry.id   9227144cbe5501315507ec644c71a497
#
_cell.length_a   1.000
_cell.length_b   1.000
_cell.length_c   1.000
_cell.angle_alpha   90.00
_cell.angle_beta   90.00
_cell.angle_gamma   90.00
#
_symmetry.space_group_name_H-M   'P 1'
#
loop_
_entity.id
_entity.type
_entity.pdbx_description
1 polymer ?
#
loop_
_entity_poly.entity_id
_entity_poly.type
_entity_poly.pdbx_seq_one_letter_code
_entity_poly.pdbx_strand_id
1 'polypeptide(L)'
;MRRLWVATSWEDVKDKFATYGEYDFKEMGNCGAVTYPKIEKKASGMRGVLIVFNMNSNMGGSEIVRTVAHESVHVANAIFDELDIAYDLVNDEHAAYLVGWVAKCCWKMLQKDIYKD
;
A
#
# COMPACT_ATOMS: atom_id res chain seq x y z
N MET A 1 -7.51 15.73 -0.54
CA MET A 1 -6.97 14.84 0.50
C MET A 1 -6.66 13.48 -0.11
N ARG A 2 -5.50 12.97 0.20
CA ARG A 2 -5.10 11.66 -0.29
C ARG A 2 -5.54 10.56 0.66
N ARG A 3 -5.86 9.42 0.11
CA ARG A 3 -6.29 8.27 0.87
C ARG A 3 -5.33 7.10 0.70
N LEU A 4 -5.34 6.23 1.70
CA LEU A 4 -4.65 4.96 1.63
C LEU A 4 -5.69 3.84 1.66
N TRP A 5 -5.66 2.97 0.68
CA TRP A 5 -6.47 1.75 0.65
C TRP A 5 -5.55 0.55 0.78
N VAL A 6 -5.97 -0.40 1.59
CA VAL A 6 -5.24 -1.66 1.76
C VAL A 6 -6.19 -2.80 1.44
N ALA A 7 -5.81 -3.63 0.49
CA ALA A 7 -6.59 -4.79 0.08
C ALA A 7 -5.79 -6.07 0.27
N THR A 8 -6.48 -7.18 0.46
CA THR A 8 -5.87 -8.49 0.69
C THR A 8 -6.09 -9.44 -0.47
N SER A 9 -6.72 -8.99 -1.55
CA SER A 9 -6.85 -9.75 -2.78
C SER A 9 -6.99 -8.83 -3.98
N TRP A 10 -6.41 -9.25 -5.10
CA TRP A 10 -6.56 -8.55 -6.38
C TRP A 10 -8.01 -8.51 -6.85
N GLU A 11 -8.73 -9.60 -6.63
CA GLU A 11 -10.14 -9.72 -7.04
C GLU A 11 -11.03 -8.64 -6.42
N ASP A 12 -10.69 -8.19 -5.20
CA ASP A 12 -11.46 -7.16 -4.51
C ASP A 12 -11.30 -5.76 -5.13
N VAL A 13 -10.25 -5.52 -5.91
CA VAL A 13 -9.90 -4.19 -6.36
C VAL A 13 -9.79 -4.03 -7.88
N LYS A 14 -9.61 -5.10 -8.62
CA LYS A 14 -9.29 -5.04 -10.05
C LYS A 14 -10.27 -4.22 -10.89
N ASP A 15 -11.54 -4.22 -10.51
CA ASP A 15 -12.59 -3.50 -11.25
C ASP A 15 -13.04 -2.19 -10.58
N LYS A 16 -12.50 -1.87 -9.39
CA LYS A 16 -12.93 -0.73 -8.59
C LYS A 16 -11.99 0.46 -8.66
N PHE A 17 -10.78 0.24 -9.18
CA PHE A 17 -9.74 1.25 -9.23
C PHE A 17 -9.15 1.35 -10.62
N ALA A 18 -8.54 2.51 -10.90
CA ALA A 18 -7.76 2.74 -12.10
C ALA A 18 -6.53 3.56 -11.73
N THR A 19 -5.44 3.32 -12.41
CA THR A 19 -4.24 4.14 -12.25
C THR A 19 -4.36 5.42 -13.07
N TYR A 20 -3.63 6.44 -12.65
CA TYR A 20 -3.43 7.64 -13.44
C TYR A 20 -1.93 7.92 -13.52
N GLY A 21 -1.53 8.79 -14.46
CA GLY A 21 -0.12 8.99 -14.77
C GLY A 21 0.43 7.86 -15.64
N GLU A 22 1.68 7.50 -15.43
CA GLU A 22 2.40 6.52 -16.26
C GLU A 22 2.42 5.10 -15.68
N TYR A 23 1.48 4.78 -14.79
CA TYR A 23 1.44 3.50 -14.10
C TYR A 23 0.35 2.60 -14.66
N ASP A 24 0.67 1.32 -14.82
CA ASP A 24 -0.30 0.30 -15.22
C ASP A 24 -0.96 -0.32 -13.99
N PHE A 25 -2.27 -0.51 -14.05
CA PHE A 25 -2.99 -1.21 -13.00
C PHE A 25 -3.16 -2.67 -13.39
N LYS A 26 -2.16 -3.46 -13.02
CA LYS A 26 -2.15 -4.91 -13.31
C LYS A 26 -1.63 -5.68 -12.11
N GLU A 27 -2.07 -6.93 -12.02
CA GLU A 27 -1.60 -7.85 -10.98
C GLU A 27 -0.13 -8.21 -11.19
N MET A 28 0.64 -8.23 -10.11
CA MET A 28 2.08 -8.45 -10.14
C MET A 28 2.48 -9.90 -9.86
N GLY A 29 1.73 -10.86 -10.33
CA GLY A 29 2.11 -12.26 -10.28
C GLY A 29 2.37 -12.78 -8.87
N ASN A 30 3.55 -13.35 -8.63
CA ASN A 30 3.89 -14.02 -7.36
C ASN A 30 4.46 -13.12 -6.28
N CYS A 31 4.34 -11.81 -6.42
CA CYS A 31 4.77 -10.89 -5.36
C CYS A 31 3.92 -11.03 -4.12
N GLY A 32 4.51 -10.83 -2.94
CA GLY A 32 3.77 -10.84 -1.67
C GLY A 32 2.82 -9.66 -1.54
N ALA A 33 3.18 -8.53 -2.12
CA ALA A 33 2.35 -7.33 -2.17
C ALA A 33 2.85 -6.38 -3.24
N VAL A 34 2.00 -5.42 -3.60
CA VAL A 34 2.37 -4.36 -4.53
C VAL A 34 1.71 -3.06 -4.10
N THR A 35 2.42 -1.95 -4.29
CA THR A 35 1.92 -0.60 -4.04
C THR A 35 1.67 0.09 -5.38
N TYR A 36 0.45 0.60 -5.54
CA TYR A 36 0.08 1.44 -6.67
C TYR A 36 0.05 2.90 -6.19
N PRO A 37 1.06 3.72 -6.58
CA PRO A 37 1.24 5.05 -5.97
C PRO A 37 0.25 6.10 -6.44
N LYS A 38 -0.35 5.91 -7.61
CA LYS A 38 -1.29 6.86 -8.21
C LYS A 38 -2.53 6.13 -8.67
N ILE A 39 -3.50 6.05 -7.76
CA ILE A 39 -4.71 5.27 -7.98
C ILE A 39 -5.94 6.15 -7.78
N GLU A 40 -6.99 5.89 -8.53
CA GLU A 40 -8.28 6.55 -8.38
C GLU A 40 -9.36 5.51 -8.18
N LYS A 41 -10.19 5.72 -7.18
CA LYS A 41 -11.36 4.86 -6.95
C LYS A 41 -12.46 5.30 -7.89
N LYS A 42 -12.90 4.40 -8.78
CA LYS A 42 -13.85 4.72 -9.86
C LYS A 42 -15.17 5.28 -9.35
N ALA A 43 -15.71 4.69 -8.28
CA ALA A 43 -17.02 5.07 -7.76
C ALA A 43 -17.06 6.52 -7.22
N SER A 44 -15.97 7.01 -6.66
CA SER A 44 -15.93 8.31 -5.99
C SER A 44 -15.05 9.35 -6.67
N GLY A 45 -14.18 8.92 -7.58
CA GLY A 45 -13.15 9.79 -8.16
C GLY A 45 -12.04 10.16 -7.19
N MET A 46 -12.05 9.60 -5.99
CA MET A 46 -11.01 9.88 -5.00
C MET A 46 -9.68 9.28 -5.40
N ARG A 47 -8.61 10.04 -5.19
CA ARG A 47 -7.24 9.64 -5.52
C ARG A 47 -6.45 9.34 -4.26
N GLY A 48 -5.52 8.41 -4.36
CA GLY A 48 -4.67 8.01 -3.25
C GLY A 48 -3.68 6.93 -3.64
N VAL A 49 -3.30 6.15 -2.65
CA VAL A 49 -2.35 5.05 -2.79
C VAL A 49 -3.08 3.75 -2.42
N LEU A 50 -2.84 2.70 -3.20
CA LEU A 50 -3.40 1.37 -2.94
C LEU A 50 -2.28 0.37 -2.73
N ILE A 51 -2.38 -0.40 -1.65
CA ILE A 51 -1.54 -1.57 -1.44
C ILE A 51 -2.43 -2.81 -1.60
N VAL A 52 -1.97 -3.76 -2.39
CA VAL A 52 -2.64 -5.06 -2.51
C VAL A 52 -1.69 -6.14 -2.02
N PHE A 53 -2.10 -6.84 -0.97
CA PHE A 53 -1.37 -7.99 -0.44
C PHE A 53 -1.87 -9.26 -1.10
N ASN A 54 -0.95 -10.15 -1.44
CA ASN A 54 -1.29 -11.47 -1.96
C ASN A 54 -1.30 -12.48 -0.81
N MET A 55 -2.45 -12.63 -0.18
CA MET A 55 -2.60 -13.55 0.95
C MET A 55 -2.63 -15.02 0.53
N ASN A 56 -2.68 -15.29 -0.77
CA ASN A 56 -2.54 -16.65 -1.31
C ASN A 56 -1.08 -17.11 -1.37
N SER A 57 -0.13 -16.18 -1.29
CA SER A 57 1.27 -16.53 -1.16
C SER A 57 1.49 -17.07 0.27
N ASN A 58 2.33 -18.10 0.37
CA ASN A 58 2.51 -18.82 1.63
C ASN A 58 3.50 -18.06 2.53
N MET A 59 3.07 -16.90 3.06
CA MET A 59 3.92 -16.05 3.89
C MET A 59 3.81 -16.42 5.36
N GLY A 60 4.94 -16.75 5.98
CA GLY A 60 5.03 -16.86 7.43
C GLY A 60 5.07 -15.48 8.09
N GLY A 61 5.03 -15.45 9.43
CA GLY A 61 4.97 -14.20 10.18
C GLY A 61 6.11 -13.22 9.87
N SER A 62 7.34 -13.71 9.78
CA SER A 62 8.50 -12.86 9.45
C SER A 62 8.41 -12.28 8.04
N GLU A 63 7.87 -13.03 7.09
CA GLU A 63 7.68 -12.55 5.72
C GLU A 63 6.59 -11.48 5.65
N ILE A 64 5.54 -11.62 6.45
CA ILE A 64 4.49 -10.61 6.56
C ILE A 64 5.07 -9.29 7.08
N VAL A 65 5.86 -9.35 8.14
CA VAL A 65 6.52 -8.16 8.71
C VAL A 65 7.41 -7.49 7.67
N ARG A 66 8.24 -8.28 6.97
CA ARG A 66 9.12 -7.75 5.93
C ARG A 66 8.33 -7.07 4.81
N THR A 67 7.27 -7.71 4.35
CA THR A 67 6.43 -7.20 3.26
C THR A 67 5.71 -5.91 3.68
N VAL A 68 5.16 -5.87 4.89
CA VAL A 68 4.52 -4.66 5.43
C VAL A 68 5.52 -3.50 5.50
N ALA A 69 6.72 -3.74 6.02
CA ALA A 69 7.74 -2.71 6.10
C ALA A 69 8.15 -2.21 4.71
N HIS A 70 8.37 -3.13 3.78
CA HIS A 70 8.75 -2.82 2.40
C HIS A 70 7.71 -1.93 1.71
N GLU A 71 6.44 -2.34 1.74
CA GLU A 71 5.36 -1.60 1.09
C GLU A 71 5.08 -0.27 1.79
N SER A 72 5.27 -0.20 3.10
CA SER A 72 5.08 1.05 3.86
C SER A 72 6.04 2.14 3.41
N VAL A 73 7.28 1.79 3.05
CA VAL A 73 8.25 2.75 2.51
C VAL A 73 7.78 3.25 1.13
N HIS A 74 7.29 2.36 0.27
CA HIS A 74 6.76 2.78 -1.04
C HIS A 74 5.58 3.74 -0.89
N VAL A 75 4.69 3.50 0.06
CA VAL A 75 3.55 4.39 0.32
C VAL A 75 4.04 5.76 0.82
N ALA A 76 4.98 5.76 1.76
CA ALA A 76 5.54 7.02 2.27
C ALA A 76 6.18 7.83 1.14
N ASN A 77 6.94 7.16 0.27
CA ASN A 77 7.57 7.81 -0.88
C ASN A 77 6.52 8.38 -1.83
N ALA A 78 5.44 7.64 -2.09
CA ALA A 78 4.36 8.11 -2.96
C ALA A 78 3.69 9.38 -2.39
N ILE A 79 3.45 9.42 -1.08
CA ILE A 79 2.85 10.58 -0.42
C ILE A 79 3.80 11.78 -0.47
N PHE A 80 5.09 11.58 -0.19
CA PHE A 80 6.07 12.67 -0.27
C PHE A 80 6.21 13.20 -1.69
N ASP A 81 6.20 12.33 -2.69
CA ASP A 81 6.24 12.73 -4.10
C ASP A 81 5.05 13.63 -4.46
N GLU A 82 3.86 13.26 -4.02
CA GLU A 82 2.64 14.05 -4.27
C GLU A 82 2.65 15.40 -3.57
N LEU A 83 3.26 15.47 -2.39
CA LEU A 83 3.38 16.71 -1.62
C LEU A 83 4.61 17.51 -2.00
N ASP A 84 5.42 17.02 -2.94
CA ASP A 84 6.67 17.63 -3.37
C ASP A 84 7.62 17.87 -2.19
N ILE A 85 7.71 16.86 -1.31
CA ILE A 85 8.60 16.90 -0.14
C ILE A 85 9.80 16.00 -0.40
N ALA A 86 11.00 16.56 -0.25
CA ALA A 86 12.23 15.79 -0.37
C ALA A 86 12.49 15.00 0.93
N TYR A 87 13.09 13.83 0.77
CA TYR A 87 13.54 13.04 1.91
C TYR A 87 14.73 13.73 2.58
N ASP A 88 14.63 13.94 3.88
CA ASP A 88 15.71 14.52 4.68
C ASP A 88 16.27 13.43 5.62
N LEU A 89 17.44 12.94 5.29
CA LEU A 89 18.08 11.85 6.05
C LEU A 89 18.55 12.29 7.44
N VAL A 90 18.74 13.58 7.64
CA VAL A 90 19.17 14.14 8.94
C VAL A 90 17.97 14.37 9.84
N ASN A 91 16.82 14.73 9.26
CA ASN A 91 15.59 15.02 10.00
C ASN A 91 14.46 14.20 9.41
N ASP A 92 14.44 12.92 9.75
CA ASP A 92 13.57 11.93 9.13
C ASP A 92 12.33 11.54 9.98
N GLU A 93 12.04 12.31 11.05
CA GLU A 93 10.91 12.00 11.94
C GLU A 93 9.57 11.93 11.20
N HIS A 94 9.33 12.83 10.25
CA HIS A 94 8.07 12.81 9.48
C HIS A 94 7.96 11.55 8.65
N ALA A 95 9.05 11.12 8.03
CA ALA A 95 9.09 9.89 7.25
C ALA A 95 8.84 8.67 8.15
N ALA A 96 9.48 8.64 9.32
CA ALA A 96 9.34 7.54 10.27
C ALA A 96 7.90 7.42 10.79
N TYR A 97 7.28 8.54 11.14
CA TYR A 97 5.87 8.56 11.56
C TYR A 97 4.94 8.05 10.47
N LEU A 98 5.16 8.49 9.25
CA LEU A 98 4.32 8.10 8.12
C LEU A 98 4.45 6.61 7.83
N VAL A 99 5.68 6.09 7.81
CA VAL A 99 5.93 4.66 7.61
C VAL A 99 5.25 3.84 8.71
N GLY A 100 5.37 4.26 9.97
CA GLY A 100 4.73 3.59 11.09
C GLY A 100 3.21 3.59 10.99
N TRP A 101 2.62 4.71 10.58
CA TRP A 101 1.18 4.80 10.38
C TRP A 101 0.70 3.87 9.27
N VAL A 102 1.41 3.84 8.15
CA VAL A 102 1.08 2.95 7.04
C VAL A 102 1.18 1.49 7.47
N ALA A 103 2.24 1.13 8.18
CA ALA A 103 2.42 -0.23 8.69
C ALA A 103 1.27 -0.65 9.61
N LYS A 104 0.80 0.25 10.45
CA LYS A 104 -0.36 0.02 11.32
C LYS A 104 -1.63 -0.23 10.51
N CYS A 105 -1.86 0.56 9.47
CA CYS A 105 -3.02 0.37 8.59
C CYS A 105 -2.97 -0.99 7.89
N CYS A 106 -1.79 -1.37 7.39
CA CYS A 106 -1.60 -2.67 6.75
C CYS A 106 -1.87 -3.82 7.73
N TRP A 107 -1.31 -3.74 8.92
CA TRP A 107 -1.49 -4.79 9.92
C TRP A 107 -2.96 -4.97 10.31
N LYS A 108 -3.69 -3.87 10.50
CA LYS A 108 -5.11 -3.93 10.82
C LYS A 108 -5.91 -4.67 9.75
N MET A 109 -5.58 -4.45 8.49
CA MET A 109 -6.27 -5.14 7.40
C MET A 109 -5.86 -6.61 7.33
N LEU A 110 -4.56 -6.90 7.48
CA LEU A 110 -4.04 -8.26 7.43
C LEU A 110 -4.54 -9.13 8.57
N GLN A 111 -4.75 -8.56 9.76
CA GLN A 111 -5.28 -9.29 10.91
C GLN A 111 -6.64 -9.93 10.62
N LYS A 112 -7.47 -9.28 9.83
CA LYS A 112 -8.80 -9.80 9.49
C LYS A 112 -8.70 -11.12 8.74
N ASP A 113 -7.66 -11.27 7.91
CA ASP A 113 -7.45 -12.51 7.15
C ASP A 113 -6.67 -13.55 7.96
N ILE A 114 -5.69 -13.10 8.76
CA ILE A 114 -4.85 -14.00 9.57
C ILE A 114 -5.65 -14.72 10.65
N TYR A 115 -6.57 -14.01 11.30
CA TYR A 115 -7.39 -14.53 12.39
C TYR A 115 -8.81 -14.88 11.97
N LYS A 116 -9.00 -15.08 10.70
CA LYS A 116 -10.29 -15.48 10.14
C LYS A 116 -10.56 -16.94 10.46
N ASP A 117 -11.74 -17.24 10.96
CA ASP A 117 -12.19 -18.61 11.24
C ASP A 117 -12.48 -19.40 9.98
#